data_e85f62533acc38ab7d18b439a44e4398
#
_entry.id   e85f62533acc38ab7d18b439a44e4398
#
_cell.length_a   1.000
_cell.length_b   1.000
_cell.length_c   1.000
_cell.angle_alpha   90.00
_cell.angle_beta   90.00
_cell.angle_gamma   90.00
#
_symmetry.space_group_name_H-M   'P 1'
#
loop_
_entity.id
_entity.type
_entity.pdbx_description
1 polymer ?
#
loop_
_entity_poly.entity_id
_entity_poly.type
_entity_poly.pdbx_seq_one_letter_code
_entity_poly.pdbx_strand_id
1 'polypeptide(L)'
;SSGEATQDAVKLAETMDYPPGYGRKLGGAGEDQKELFTEMTIALVSGIGLMYLILVMQFGSFTAPVAVMLSLPLSLIGVVLALMLTGNTLNLMSFIGIIMLMGLVAKNAILLLDAARKREAEGFGREDALMYAGRMRLRPILMTTFALIAGMFPVALGLGEGGEFYRPMAVAIIGGTITSTILTLLVVPTFYDSIEIKRDNMAAKFHRRAERFHALPAFVMTFVEVILFLTFIRLVYRMVMKVFGKVTGRRPVVAPGLAR
;
A
#
# COMPACT_ATOMS: atom_id res chain seq x y z
N SER A 1 7.52 -10.92 -24.21
CA SER A 1 6.42 -9.96 -23.96
C SER A 1 6.61 -8.69 -24.80
N SER A 2 5.54 -7.93 -25.08
CA SER A 2 5.64 -6.67 -25.85
C SER A 2 6.67 -5.69 -25.23
N GLY A 3 6.80 -5.69 -23.93
CA GLY A 3 7.78 -4.87 -23.21
C GLY A 3 9.24 -5.30 -23.44
N GLU A 4 9.52 -6.58 -23.60
CA GLU A 4 10.87 -7.08 -23.93
C GLU A 4 11.23 -6.71 -25.37
N ALA A 5 10.30 -6.91 -26.31
CA ALA A 5 10.51 -6.51 -27.71
C ALA A 5 10.77 -5.01 -27.85
N THR A 6 10.04 -4.17 -27.11
CA THR A 6 10.27 -2.71 -27.08
C THR A 6 11.66 -2.37 -26.52
N GLN A 7 12.13 -3.08 -25.48
CA GLN A 7 13.46 -2.86 -24.91
C GLN A 7 14.58 -3.30 -25.84
N ASP A 8 14.40 -4.40 -26.54
CA ASP A 8 15.39 -4.88 -27.50
C ASP A 8 15.45 -3.93 -28.71
N ALA A 9 14.31 -3.41 -29.18
CA ALA A 9 14.26 -2.38 -30.21
C ALA A 9 14.94 -1.06 -29.77
N VAL A 10 14.77 -0.66 -28.50
CA VAL A 10 15.45 0.51 -27.91
C VAL A 10 16.95 0.31 -27.87
N LYS A 11 17.43 -0.86 -27.43
CA LYS A 11 18.87 -1.20 -27.41
C LYS A 11 19.47 -1.19 -28.82
N LEU A 12 18.75 -1.75 -29.79
CA LEU A 12 19.20 -1.72 -31.19
C LEU A 12 19.27 -0.28 -31.70
N ALA A 13 18.29 0.56 -31.41
CA ALA A 13 18.28 1.96 -31.75
C ALA A 13 19.39 2.79 -31.07
N GLU A 14 19.88 2.34 -29.88
CA GLU A 14 21.03 2.95 -29.21
C GLU A 14 22.36 2.69 -29.94
N THR A 15 22.46 1.61 -30.69
CA THR A 15 23.65 1.25 -31.44
C THR A 15 23.70 1.95 -32.84
N MET A 16 22.62 2.62 -33.24
CA MET A 16 22.55 3.36 -34.49
C MET A 16 23.13 4.78 -34.34
N ASP A 17 24.04 5.14 -35.24
CA ASP A 17 24.60 6.50 -35.30
C ASP A 17 23.65 7.41 -36.08
N TYR A 18 23.09 8.42 -35.42
CA TYR A 18 22.13 9.35 -36.00
C TYR A 18 22.85 10.61 -36.49
N PRO A 19 22.51 11.14 -37.67
CA PRO A 19 23.03 12.41 -38.12
C PRO A 19 22.71 13.56 -37.16
N PRO A 20 23.55 14.63 -37.10
CA PRO A 20 23.29 15.77 -36.24
C PRO A 20 21.92 16.40 -36.51
N GLY A 21 21.11 16.56 -35.49
CA GLY A 21 19.73 17.08 -35.58
C GLY A 21 18.63 16.00 -35.62
N TYR A 22 18.99 14.73 -35.74
CA TYR A 22 18.04 13.61 -35.61
C TYR A 22 18.21 12.94 -34.28
N GLY A 23 17.09 12.73 -33.59
CA GLY A 23 17.04 12.00 -32.34
C GLY A 23 15.92 10.98 -32.38
N ARG A 24 16.04 9.93 -31.58
CA ARG A 24 14.98 8.95 -31.45
C ARG A 24 13.87 9.50 -30.55
N LYS A 25 12.64 9.32 -30.96
CA LYS A 25 11.47 9.47 -30.12
C LYS A 25 10.80 8.09 -29.99
N LEU A 26 10.69 7.58 -28.74
CA LEU A 26 9.84 6.43 -28.47
C LEU A 26 8.41 6.89 -28.74
N GLY A 27 7.79 6.38 -29.79
CA GLY A 27 6.40 6.67 -30.14
C GLY A 27 5.57 5.38 -30.11
N GLY A 28 4.25 5.53 -29.94
CA GLY A 28 3.29 4.43 -29.98
C GLY A 28 3.06 3.74 -28.63
N ALA A 29 2.53 2.53 -28.68
CA ALA A 29 2.03 1.79 -27.49
C ALA A 29 3.00 1.69 -26.30
N GLY A 30 4.30 1.77 -26.51
CA GLY A 30 5.30 1.70 -25.43
C GLY A 30 5.43 3.01 -24.64
N GLU A 31 5.28 4.17 -25.29
CA GLU A 31 5.27 5.50 -24.65
C GLU A 31 3.95 5.69 -23.88
N ASP A 32 2.83 5.40 -24.55
CA ASP A 32 1.50 5.46 -23.95
C ASP A 32 1.40 4.57 -22.70
N GLN A 33 1.96 3.36 -22.76
CA GLN A 33 1.98 2.46 -21.60
C GLN A 33 2.78 3.03 -20.43
N LYS A 34 3.93 3.66 -20.70
CA LYS A 34 4.77 4.27 -19.65
C LYS A 34 4.08 5.48 -19.03
N GLU A 35 3.43 6.30 -19.83
CA GLU A 35 2.65 7.45 -19.36
C GLU A 35 1.49 6.99 -18.48
N LEU A 36 0.69 6.00 -18.92
CA LEU A 36 -0.39 5.41 -18.13
C LEU A 36 0.10 4.85 -16.77
N PHE A 37 1.22 4.14 -16.74
CA PHE A 37 1.79 3.66 -15.47
C PHE A 37 2.21 4.80 -14.54
N THR A 38 2.71 5.89 -15.10
CA THR A 38 3.10 7.08 -14.32
C THR A 38 1.87 7.75 -13.72
N GLU A 39 0.84 7.98 -14.52
CA GLU A 39 -0.42 8.58 -14.08
C GLU A 39 -1.12 7.71 -13.01
N MET A 40 -1.16 6.39 -13.22
CA MET A 40 -1.71 5.47 -12.23
C MET A 40 -0.92 5.45 -10.91
N THR A 41 0.40 5.59 -10.99
CA THR A 41 1.23 5.70 -9.79
C THR A 41 0.93 7.00 -9.04
N ILE A 42 0.76 8.11 -9.75
CA ILE A 42 0.36 9.38 -9.16
C ILE A 42 -1.03 9.27 -8.54
N ALA A 43 -2.00 8.65 -9.24
CA ALA A 43 -3.33 8.40 -8.70
C ALA A 43 -3.31 7.53 -7.44
N LEU A 44 -2.48 6.48 -7.41
CA LEU A 44 -2.30 5.61 -6.25
C LEU A 44 -1.75 6.38 -5.05
N VAL A 45 -0.67 7.14 -5.26
CA VAL A 45 -0.02 7.92 -4.19
C VAL A 45 -0.94 9.01 -3.66
N SER A 46 -1.63 9.72 -4.56
CA SER A 46 -2.60 10.75 -4.17
C SER A 46 -3.79 10.16 -3.41
N GLY A 47 -4.30 8.99 -3.84
CA GLY A 47 -5.36 8.25 -3.15
C GLY A 47 -4.96 7.82 -1.74
N ILE A 48 -3.74 7.32 -1.56
CA ILE A 48 -3.16 6.97 -0.26
C ILE A 48 -3.04 8.23 0.62
N GLY A 49 -2.58 9.35 0.07
CA GLY A 49 -2.48 10.62 0.79
C GLY A 49 -3.84 11.15 1.25
N LEU A 50 -4.83 11.17 0.36
CA LEU A 50 -6.20 11.57 0.70
C LEU A 50 -6.82 10.66 1.76
N MET A 51 -6.63 9.35 1.63
CA MET A 51 -7.10 8.39 2.63
C MET A 51 -6.47 8.65 3.99
N TYR A 52 -5.17 8.93 4.06
CA TYR A 52 -4.50 9.29 5.32
C TYR A 52 -5.11 10.55 5.94
N LEU A 53 -5.35 11.61 5.15
CA LEU A 53 -5.98 12.83 5.64
C LEU A 53 -7.38 12.58 6.21
N ILE A 54 -8.20 11.80 5.52
CA ILE A 54 -9.54 11.43 5.99
C ILE A 54 -9.45 10.66 7.31
N LEU A 55 -8.51 9.71 7.41
CA LEU A 55 -8.30 8.94 8.63
C LEU A 55 -7.84 9.80 9.80
N VAL A 56 -6.96 10.77 9.57
CA VAL A 56 -6.54 11.73 10.60
C VAL A 56 -7.73 12.52 11.10
N MET A 57 -8.59 13.00 10.21
CA MET A 57 -9.81 13.72 10.59
C MET A 57 -10.79 12.84 11.37
N GLN A 58 -10.97 11.58 10.95
CA GLN A 58 -11.90 10.66 11.58
C GLN A 58 -11.43 10.19 12.97
N PHE A 59 -10.14 9.91 13.12
CA PHE A 59 -9.58 9.42 14.38
C PHE A 59 -9.10 10.53 15.32
N GLY A 60 -8.98 11.78 14.84
CA GLY A 60 -8.43 12.88 15.64
C GLY A 60 -7.01 12.60 16.16
N SER A 61 -6.26 11.74 15.46
CA SER A 61 -4.91 11.30 15.83
C SER A 61 -4.09 11.04 14.57
N PHE A 62 -2.81 11.40 14.59
CA PHE A 62 -1.87 11.13 13.50
C PHE A 62 -1.31 9.70 13.54
N THR A 63 -1.32 9.07 14.71
CA THR A 63 -0.69 7.74 14.91
C THR A 63 -1.60 6.59 14.52
N ALA A 64 -2.90 6.67 14.83
CA ALA A 64 -3.86 5.62 14.51
C ALA A 64 -3.97 5.32 13.00
N PRO A 65 -4.01 6.32 12.10
CA PRO A 65 -3.99 6.08 10.64
C PRO A 65 -2.79 5.30 10.16
N VAL A 66 -1.63 5.48 10.78
CA VAL A 66 -0.40 4.75 10.40
C VAL A 66 -0.57 3.24 10.58
N ALA A 67 -1.23 2.80 11.68
CA ALA A 67 -1.51 1.39 11.90
C ALA A 67 -2.42 0.80 10.81
N VAL A 68 -3.45 1.57 10.39
CA VAL A 68 -4.33 1.18 9.27
C VAL A 68 -3.56 1.08 7.96
N MET A 69 -2.76 2.11 7.66
CA MET A 69 -2.01 2.18 6.40
C MET A 69 -0.94 1.09 6.28
N LEU A 70 -0.46 0.55 7.39
CA LEU A 70 0.49 -0.56 7.37
C LEU A 70 -0.10 -1.84 6.74
N SER A 71 -1.42 -1.99 6.77
CA SER A 71 -2.10 -3.12 6.12
C SER A 71 -2.03 -3.06 4.58
N LEU A 72 -1.85 -1.87 3.99
CA LEU A 72 -1.80 -1.68 2.54
C LEU A 72 -0.58 -2.35 1.88
N PRO A 73 0.66 -2.05 2.29
CA PRO A 73 1.82 -2.73 1.71
C PRO A 73 1.81 -4.23 1.95
N LEU A 74 1.22 -4.69 3.04
CA LEU A 74 1.09 -6.11 3.33
C LEU A 74 0.11 -6.81 2.37
N SER A 75 -0.95 -6.12 1.94
CA SER A 75 -1.88 -6.66 0.94
C SER A 75 -1.23 -6.83 -0.45
N LEU A 76 -0.25 -5.98 -0.79
CA LEU A 76 0.50 -6.10 -2.05
C LEU A 76 1.31 -7.40 -2.15
N ILE A 77 1.76 -7.94 -1.02
CA ILE A 77 2.44 -9.24 -1.00
C ILE A 77 1.48 -10.33 -1.52
N GLY A 78 0.21 -10.29 -1.08
CA GLY A 78 -0.80 -11.22 -1.57
C GLY A 78 -1.11 -11.07 -3.05
N VAL A 79 -1.14 -9.83 -3.55
CA VAL A 79 -1.30 -9.57 -4.99
C VAL A 79 -0.17 -10.19 -5.79
N VAL A 80 1.08 -9.92 -5.41
CA VAL A 80 2.26 -10.45 -6.12
C VAL A 80 2.27 -11.98 -6.11
N LEU A 81 2.01 -12.59 -4.95
CA LEU A 81 1.95 -14.04 -4.82
C LEU A 81 0.85 -14.64 -5.71
N ALA A 82 -0.36 -14.07 -5.72
CA ALA A 82 -1.46 -14.57 -6.53
C ALA A 82 -1.17 -14.44 -8.03
N LEU A 83 -0.62 -13.32 -8.49
CA LEU A 83 -0.23 -13.14 -9.88
C LEU A 83 0.88 -14.13 -10.29
N MET A 84 1.87 -14.37 -9.43
CA MET A 84 2.92 -15.35 -9.69
C MET A 84 2.38 -16.79 -9.76
N LEU A 85 1.53 -17.19 -8.84
CA LEU A 85 0.95 -18.53 -8.80
C LEU A 85 0.04 -18.84 -10.00
N THR A 86 -0.61 -17.81 -10.54
CA THR A 86 -1.51 -17.95 -11.70
C THR A 86 -0.84 -17.65 -13.03
N GLY A 87 0.46 -17.34 -13.04
CA GLY A 87 1.22 -17.01 -14.26
C GLY A 87 0.79 -15.72 -14.93
N ASN A 88 0.07 -14.83 -14.23
CA ASN A 88 -0.34 -13.54 -14.76
C ASN A 88 0.77 -12.50 -14.58
N THR A 89 0.90 -11.62 -15.58
CA THR A 89 1.85 -10.51 -15.54
C THR A 89 1.25 -9.29 -14.85
N LEU A 90 2.12 -8.45 -14.29
CA LEU A 90 1.73 -7.15 -13.76
C LEU A 90 1.48 -6.20 -14.94
N ASN A 91 0.22 -5.97 -15.25
CA ASN A 91 -0.25 -5.13 -16.35
C ASN A 91 -1.18 -4.02 -15.85
N LEU A 92 -1.70 -3.20 -16.76
CA LEU A 92 -2.63 -2.12 -16.46
C LEU A 92 -3.83 -2.60 -15.63
N MET A 93 -4.42 -3.76 -15.97
CA MET A 93 -5.58 -4.31 -15.28
C MET A 93 -5.25 -4.74 -13.85
N SER A 94 -4.10 -5.39 -13.64
CA SER A 94 -3.67 -5.73 -12.28
C SER A 94 -3.39 -4.49 -11.43
N PHE A 95 -2.92 -3.41 -12.05
CA PHE A 95 -2.71 -2.13 -11.35
C PHE A 95 -4.04 -1.49 -10.90
N ILE A 96 -5.06 -1.51 -11.76
CA ILE A 96 -6.42 -1.11 -11.39
C ILE A 96 -6.93 -1.97 -10.22
N GLY A 97 -6.70 -3.28 -10.27
CA GLY A 97 -7.01 -4.19 -9.17
C GLY A 97 -6.34 -3.79 -7.85
N ILE A 98 -5.07 -3.38 -7.90
CA ILE A 98 -4.33 -2.89 -6.72
C ILE A 98 -4.98 -1.62 -6.15
N ILE A 99 -5.33 -0.65 -7.00
CA ILE A 99 -5.97 0.60 -6.55
C ILE A 99 -7.31 0.30 -5.87
N MET A 100 -8.14 -0.55 -6.48
CA MET A 100 -9.42 -0.96 -5.89
C MET A 100 -9.23 -1.72 -4.56
N LEU A 101 -8.24 -2.61 -4.50
CA LEU A 101 -7.90 -3.38 -3.31
C LEU A 101 -7.52 -2.47 -2.14
N MET A 102 -6.78 -1.39 -2.39
CA MET A 102 -6.38 -0.45 -1.34
C MET A 102 -7.58 0.12 -0.57
N GLY A 103 -8.64 0.53 -1.28
CA GLY A 103 -9.88 0.99 -0.65
C GLY A 103 -10.60 -0.08 0.16
N LEU A 104 -10.63 -1.32 -0.36
CA LEU A 104 -11.27 -2.46 0.32
C LEU A 104 -10.54 -2.85 1.62
N VAL A 105 -9.21 -2.89 1.58
CA VAL A 105 -8.36 -3.23 2.73
C VAL A 105 -8.47 -2.17 3.81
N ALA A 106 -8.39 -0.90 3.43
CA ALA A 106 -8.51 0.22 4.36
C ALA A 106 -9.83 0.18 5.13
N LYS A 107 -10.95 -0.10 4.44
CA LYS A 107 -12.28 -0.21 5.06
C LYS A 107 -12.29 -1.24 6.20
N ASN A 108 -11.71 -2.42 6.00
CA ASN A 108 -11.70 -3.47 7.01
C ASN A 108 -10.89 -3.05 8.25
N ALA A 109 -9.72 -2.45 8.04
CA ALA A 109 -8.86 -1.96 9.11
C ALA A 109 -9.50 -0.80 9.88
N ILE A 110 -10.17 0.14 9.19
CA ILE A 110 -10.89 1.27 9.78
C ILE A 110 -12.00 0.77 10.70
N LEU A 111 -12.85 -0.15 10.22
CA LEU A 111 -13.97 -0.67 10.99
C LEU A 111 -13.52 -1.43 12.26
N LEU A 112 -12.40 -2.15 12.16
CA LEU A 112 -11.80 -2.84 13.31
C LEU A 112 -11.33 -1.83 14.37
N LEU A 113 -10.58 -0.82 13.93
CA LEU A 113 -9.99 0.17 14.84
C LEU A 113 -11.05 1.11 15.45
N ASP A 114 -12.09 1.48 14.69
CA ASP A 114 -13.22 2.27 15.19
C ASP A 114 -13.96 1.53 16.31
N ALA A 115 -14.20 0.23 16.13
CA ALA A 115 -14.82 -0.60 17.16
C ALA A 115 -13.95 -0.71 18.44
N ALA A 116 -12.63 -0.84 18.28
CA ALA A 116 -11.70 -0.88 19.42
C ALA A 116 -11.72 0.46 20.19
N ARG A 117 -11.63 1.58 19.49
CA ARG A 117 -11.63 2.91 20.09
C ARG A 117 -12.94 3.25 20.82
N LYS A 118 -14.07 2.83 20.28
CA LYS A 118 -15.35 2.98 20.96
C LYS A 118 -15.36 2.25 22.29
N ARG A 119 -14.79 1.04 22.33
CA ARG A 119 -14.71 0.24 23.55
C ARG A 119 -13.70 0.83 24.54
N GLU A 120 -12.58 1.38 24.08
CA GLU A 120 -11.65 2.14 24.92
C GLU A 120 -12.33 3.38 25.55
N ALA A 121 -13.16 4.10 24.78
CA ALA A 121 -13.91 5.26 25.29
C ALA A 121 -14.96 4.90 26.37
N GLU A 122 -15.43 3.65 26.39
CA GLU A 122 -16.29 3.10 27.46
C GLU A 122 -15.52 2.77 28.75
N GLY A 123 -14.19 2.98 28.77
CA GLY A 123 -13.33 2.76 29.95
C GLY A 123 -12.69 1.37 30.05
N PHE A 124 -12.79 0.55 29.00
CA PHE A 124 -12.12 -0.75 28.96
C PHE A 124 -10.63 -0.60 28.62
N GLY A 125 -9.82 -1.54 29.11
CA GLY A 125 -8.42 -1.60 28.74
C GLY A 125 -8.21 -1.78 27.22
N ARG A 126 -7.12 -1.25 26.69
CA ARG A 126 -6.82 -1.27 25.26
C ARG A 126 -6.78 -2.69 24.69
N GLU A 127 -6.13 -3.62 25.39
CA GLU A 127 -6.02 -5.02 24.98
C GLU A 127 -7.41 -5.69 24.92
N ASP A 128 -8.24 -5.49 25.93
CA ASP A 128 -9.61 -6.00 25.96
C ASP A 128 -10.47 -5.39 24.86
N ALA A 129 -10.30 -4.09 24.58
CA ALA A 129 -10.99 -3.39 23.52
C ALA A 129 -10.63 -3.92 22.13
N LEU A 130 -9.34 -4.19 21.88
CA LEU A 130 -8.86 -4.79 20.63
C LEU A 130 -9.34 -6.22 20.44
N MET A 131 -9.30 -7.04 21.50
CA MET A 131 -9.81 -8.41 21.47
C MET A 131 -11.33 -8.45 21.23
N TYR A 132 -12.08 -7.56 21.86
CA TYR A 132 -13.52 -7.42 21.64
C TYR A 132 -13.82 -7.00 20.19
N ALA A 133 -13.13 -5.98 19.68
CA ALA A 133 -13.29 -5.50 18.32
C ALA A 133 -12.98 -6.60 17.30
N GLY A 134 -11.90 -7.37 17.51
CA GLY A 134 -11.53 -8.50 16.68
C GLY A 134 -12.64 -9.56 16.62
N ARG A 135 -13.16 -9.97 17.77
CA ARG A 135 -14.24 -10.96 17.83
C ARG A 135 -15.54 -10.45 17.19
N MET A 136 -15.91 -9.20 17.44
CA MET A 136 -17.14 -8.61 16.90
C MET A 136 -17.08 -8.41 15.39
N ARG A 137 -15.91 -8.04 14.85
CA ARG A 137 -15.73 -7.72 13.43
C ARG A 137 -15.29 -8.90 12.57
N LEU A 138 -14.86 -10.01 13.14
CA LEU A 138 -14.41 -11.19 12.41
C LEU A 138 -15.47 -11.69 11.41
N ARG A 139 -16.70 -11.92 11.85
CA ARG A 139 -17.78 -12.41 11.00
C ARG A 139 -18.09 -11.46 9.83
N PRO A 140 -18.38 -10.16 10.05
CA PRO A 140 -18.63 -9.22 8.94
C PRO A 140 -17.47 -9.13 7.94
N ILE A 141 -16.21 -9.13 8.42
CA ILE A 141 -15.04 -9.08 7.54
C ILE A 141 -14.95 -10.36 6.69
N LEU A 142 -15.11 -11.54 7.28
CA LEU A 142 -15.08 -12.79 6.53
C LEU A 142 -16.23 -12.88 5.52
N MET A 143 -17.46 -12.47 5.88
CA MET A 143 -18.60 -12.48 4.97
C MET A 143 -18.34 -11.58 3.74
N THR A 144 -17.83 -10.37 3.94
CA THR A 144 -17.51 -9.47 2.82
C THR A 144 -16.35 -9.99 1.97
N THR A 145 -15.35 -10.60 2.59
CA THR A 145 -14.22 -11.24 1.89
C THR A 145 -14.68 -12.39 1.01
N PHE A 146 -15.47 -13.32 1.55
CA PHE A 146 -16.01 -14.44 0.78
C PHE A 146 -16.94 -13.99 -0.35
N ALA A 147 -17.80 -13.00 -0.10
CA ALA A 147 -18.69 -12.46 -1.11
C ALA A 147 -17.89 -11.81 -2.27
N LEU A 148 -16.82 -11.09 -1.95
CA LEU A 148 -15.96 -10.47 -2.95
C LEU A 148 -15.18 -11.52 -3.76
N ILE A 149 -14.63 -12.55 -3.10
CA ILE A 149 -13.93 -13.62 -3.78
C ILE A 149 -14.91 -14.37 -4.72
N ALA A 150 -16.10 -14.71 -4.24
CA ALA A 150 -17.12 -15.38 -5.05
C ALA A 150 -17.55 -14.52 -6.26
N GLY A 151 -17.71 -13.20 -6.08
CA GLY A 151 -18.06 -12.28 -7.16
C GLY A 151 -16.95 -12.10 -8.19
N MET A 152 -15.69 -12.16 -7.77
CA MET A 152 -14.52 -12.01 -8.65
C MET A 152 -14.07 -13.32 -9.28
N PHE A 153 -14.53 -14.47 -8.76
CA PHE A 153 -14.10 -15.78 -9.20
C PHE A 153 -14.37 -16.06 -10.69
N PRO A 154 -15.55 -15.75 -11.25
CA PRO A 154 -15.81 -15.94 -12.69
C PRO A 154 -14.84 -15.12 -13.56
N VAL A 155 -14.52 -13.89 -13.15
CA VAL A 155 -13.58 -13.03 -13.87
C VAL A 155 -12.14 -13.57 -13.76
N ALA A 156 -11.76 -14.11 -12.60
CA ALA A 156 -10.44 -14.73 -12.40
C ALA A 156 -10.25 -15.99 -13.25
N LEU A 157 -11.32 -16.70 -13.58
CA LEU A 157 -11.29 -17.83 -14.52
C LEU A 157 -11.19 -17.39 -15.98
N GLY A 158 -11.39 -16.10 -16.27
CA GLY A 158 -11.38 -15.59 -17.63
C GLY A 158 -12.58 -16.00 -18.46
N LEU A 159 -13.74 -16.25 -17.82
CA LEU A 159 -14.97 -16.68 -18.50
C LEU A 159 -15.59 -15.51 -19.28
N GLY A 160 -15.93 -15.77 -20.54
CA GLY A 160 -16.54 -14.80 -21.44
C GLY A 160 -15.56 -14.14 -22.42
N GLU A 161 -16.10 -13.45 -23.44
CA GLU A 161 -15.29 -12.73 -24.43
C GLU A 161 -14.49 -11.60 -23.75
N GLY A 162 -13.17 -11.55 -23.97
CA GLY A 162 -12.28 -10.60 -23.33
C GLY A 162 -11.97 -10.89 -21.85
N GLY A 163 -12.43 -12.02 -21.29
CA GLY A 163 -12.21 -12.39 -19.90
C GLY A 163 -10.72 -12.47 -19.54
N GLU A 164 -9.87 -12.89 -20.46
CA GLU A 164 -8.42 -12.95 -20.26
C GLU A 164 -7.78 -11.57 -19.95
N PHE A 165 -8.38 -10.49 -20.46
CA PHE A 165 -7.90 -9.13 -20.22
C PHE A 165 -8.14 -8.67 -18.78
N TYR A 166 -9.28 -9.06 -18.18
CA TYR A 166 -9.64 -8.68 -16.82
C TYR A 166 -9.14 -9.67 -15.76
N ARG A 167 -8.72 -10.88 -16.18
CA ARG A 167 -8.24 -11.92 -15.28
C ARG A 167 -7.14 -11.45 -14.31
N PRO A 168 -6.09 -10.71 -14.72
CA PRO A 168 -5.06 -10.24 -13.80
C PRO A 168 -5.60 -9.31 -12.71
N MET A 169 -6.62 -8.49 -13.02
CA MET A 169 -7.31 -7.63 -12.07
C MET A 169 -8.01 -8.45 -10.98
N ALA A 170 -8.82 -9.41 -11.40
CA ALA A 170 -9.57 -10.26 -10.47
C ALA A 170 -8.64 -11.10 -9.58
N VAL A 171 -7.58 -11.68 -10.15
CA VAL A 171 -6.56 -12.43 -9.41
C VAL A 171 -5.86 -11.54 -8.39
N ALA A 172 -5.50 -10.31 -8.75
CA ALA A 172 -4.89 -9.35 -7.85
C ALA A 172 -5.80 -9.01 -6.67
N ILE A 173 -7.10 -8.77 -6.95
CA ILE A 173 -8.09 -8.46 -5.91
C ILE A 173 -8.30 -9.68 -4.99
N ILE A 174 -8.47 -10.88 -5.52
CA ILE A 174 -8.66 -12.10 -4.72
C ILE A 174 -7.46 -12.35 -3.82
N GLY A 175 -6.25 -12.40 -4.39
CA GLY A 175 -5.03 -12.69 -3.64
C GLY A 175 -4.72 -11.64 -2.58
N GLY A 176 -4.86 -10.38 -2.97
CA GLY A 176 -4.68 -9.26 -2.05
C GLY A 176 -5.71 -9.24 -0.92
N THR A 177 -6.97 -9.55 -1.23
CA THR A 177 -8.06 -9.58 -0.22
C THR A 177 -7.87 -10.71 0.78
N ILE A 178 -7.49 -11.93 0.35
CA ILE A 178 -7.21 -13.06 1.24
C ILE A 178 -6.08 -12.69 2.20
N THR A 179 -4.96 -12.24 1.65
CA THR A 179 -3.77 -11.90 2.45
C THR A 179 -4.06 -10.72 3.38
N SER A 180 -4.72 -9.67 2.88
CA SER A 180 -5.06 -8.51 3.70
C SER A 180 -6.01 -8.85 4.83
N THR A 181 -6.99 -9.73 4.61
CA THR A 181 -7.94 -10.11 5.66
C THR A 181 -7.24 -10.80 6.81
N ILE A 182 -6.35 -11.75 6.53
CA ILE A 182 -5.56 -12.45 7.55
C ILE A 182 -4.65 -11.45 8.29
N LEU A 183 -3.93 -10.63 7.53
CA LEU A 183 -2.97 -9.68 8.09
C LEU A 183 -3.66 -8.53 8.85
N THR A 184 -4.80 -8.03 8.36
CA THR A 184 -5.55 -6.97 9.05
C THR A 184 -6.01 -7.43 10.42
N LEU A 185 -6.46 -8.68 10.56
CA LEU A 185 -6.91 -9.23 11.84
C LEU A 185 -5.77 -9.44 12.85
N LEU A 186 -4.56 -9.73 12.36
CA LEU A 186 -3.39 -10.00 13.22
C LEU A 186 -2.52 -8.76 13.39
N VAL A 187 -2.20 -8.08 12.29
CA VAL A 187 -1.17 -7.03 12.24
C VAL A 187 -1.71 -5.70 12.76
N VAL A 188 -2.93 -5.32 12.36
CA VAL A 188 -3.48 -4.01 12.75
C VAL A 188 -3.63 -3.87 14.27
N PRO A 189 -4.22 -4.83 15.02
CA PRO A 189 -4.29 -4.73 16.47
C PRO A 189 -2.91 -4.67 17.14
N THR A 190 -1.98 -5.51 16.70
CA THR A 190 -0.63 -5.59 17.27
C THR A 190 0.17 -4.30 17.04
N PHE A 191 0.07 -3.73 15.83
CA PHE A 191 0.77 -2.49 15.51
C PHE A 191 0.11 -1.28 16.17
N TYR A 192 -1.21 -1.24 16.23
CA TYR A 192 -1.93 -0.18 16.94
C TYR A 192 -1.51 -0.13 18.41
N ASP A 193 -1.54 -1.26 19.11
CA ASP A 193 -1.09 -1.36 20.49
C ASP A 193 0.37 -0.92 20.65
N SER A 194 1.26 -1.42 19.81
CA SER A 194 2.68 -1.07 19.85
C SER A 194 2.95 0.43 19.62
N ILE A 195 2.21 1.06 18.72
CA ILE A 195 2.33 2.49 18.40
C ILE A 195 1.80 3.34 19.56
N GLU A 196 0.63 2.99 20.10
CA GLU A 196 0.00 3.73 21.19
C GLU A 196 0.81 3.59 22.49
N ILE A 197 1.36 2.41 22.83
CA ILE A 197 2.29 2.23 23.96
C ILE A 197 3.52 3.14 23.80
N LYS A 198 4.09 3.22 22.62
CA LYS A 198 5.23 4.11 22.39
C LYS A 198 4.84 5.58 22.52
N ARG A 199 3.66 5.96 22.05
CA ARG A 199 3.11 7.31 22.19
C ARG A 199 2.92 7.67 23.67
N ASP A 200 2.28 6.81 24.44
CA ASP A 200 2.00 7.03 25.86
C ASP A 200 3.30 7.10 26.68
N ASN A 201 4.27 6.24 26.39
CA ASN A 201 5.60 6.28 27.00
C ASN A 201 6.39 7.55 26.62
N MET A 202 6.26 8.03 25.38
CA MET A 202 6.83 9.31 24.98
C MET A 202 6.13 10.48 25.66
N ALA A 203 4.81 10.51 25.67
CA ALA A 203 4.04 11.54 26.37
C ALA A 203 4.38 11.60 27.85
N ALA A 204 4.48 10.45 28.54
CA ALA A 204 4.89 10.38 29.93
C ALA A 204 6.34 10.87 30.17
N LYS A 205 7.26 10.56 29.26
CA LYS A 205 8.65 11.09 29.33
C LYS A 205 8.70 12.58 29.05
N PHE A 206 7.84 13.10 28.17
CA PHE A 206 7.76 14.53 27.86
C PHE A 206 7.08 15.31 28.99
N HIS A 207 6.00 14.80 29.62
CA HIS A 207 5.42 15.44 30.80
C HIS A 207 6.43 15.58 31.94
N ARG A 208 7.22 14.55 32.23
CA ARG A 208 8.30 14.62 33.23
C ARG A 208 9.44 15.57 32.84
N ARG A 209 9.65 15.87 31.55
CA ARG A 209 10.61 16.85 31.07
C ARG A 209 10.03 18.26 30.90
N ALA A 210 8.72 18.36 30.58
CA ALA A 210 8.03 19.64 30.38
C ALA A 210 7.86 20.42 31.68
N GLU A 211 7.89 19.77 32.86
CA GLU A 211 8.03 20.46 34.16
C GLU A 211 9.36 21.20 34.31
N ARG A 212 10.34 20.95 33.45
CA ARG A 212 11.65 21.62 33.43
C ARG A 212 11.89 22.62 32.27
N PHE A 213 11.09 22.59 31.20
CA PHE A 213 11.30 23.46 30.03
C PHE A 213 9.97 23.86 29.37
N HIS A 214 9.69 25.17 29.38
CA HIS A 214 8.50 25.81 28.81
C HIS A 214 8.47 25.73 27.27
N ALA A 215 7.31 25.37 26.68
CA ALA A 215 6.73 25.81 25.39
C ALA A 215 7.26 25.28 24.05
N LEU A 216 8.22 24.37 23.94
CA LEU A 216 8.72 23.86 22.64
C LEU A 216 8.32 22.42 22.22
N PRO A 217 7.53 21.62 22.98
CA PRO A 217 7.42 20.20 22.68
C PRO A 217 6.38 19.82 21.61
N ALA A 218 5.32 20.60 21.42
CA ALA A 218 4.25 20.20 20.48
C ALA A 218 4.70 20.27 19.02
N PHE A 219 5.45 21.29 18.63
CA PHE A 219 5.95 21.47 17.26
C PHE A 219 7.01 20.42 16.89
N VAL A 220 7.92 20.12 17.83
CA VAL A 220 8.96 19.09 17.64
C VAL A 220 8.35 17.69 17.56
N MET A 221 7.29 17.42 18.32
CA MET A 221 6.60 16.12 18.30
C MET A 221 5.89 15.87 16.97
N THR A 222 5.21 16.89 16.43
CA THR A 222 4.59 16.82 15.11
C THR A 222 5.65 16.65 14.00
N PHE A 223 6.80 17.32 14.13
CA PHE A 223 7.89 17.23 13.17
C PHE A 223 8.58 15.85 13.20
N VAL A 224 8.76 15.26 14.38
CA VAL A 224 9.30 13.90 14.54
C VAL A 224 8.32 12.85 14.02
N GLU A 225 7.02 13.01 14.23
CA GLU A 225 6.00 12.10 13.66
C GLU A 225 5.99 12.17 12.13
N VAL A 226 6.08 13.35 11.54
CA VAL A 226 6.19 13.52 10.09
C VAL A 226 7.48 12.89 9.54
N ILE A 227 8.62 13.06 10.22
CA ILE A 227 9.90 12.44 9.81
C ILE A 227 9.83 10.92 9.93
N LEU A 228 9.25 10.36 11.00
CA LEU A 228 9.06 8.93 11.17
C LEU A 228 8.14 8.36 10.08
N PHE A 229 7.09 9.09 9.73
CA PHE A 229 6.18 8.72 8.64
C PHE A 229 6.89 8.73 7.28
N LEU A 230 7.67 9.77 6.97
CA LEU A 230 8.47 9.84 5.74
C LEU A 230 9.56 8.75 5.69
N THR A 231 10.18 8.44 6.83
CA THR A 231 11.17 7.36 6.93
C THR A 231 10.50 5.99 6.73
N PHE A 232 9.29 5.81 7.26
CA PHE A 232 8.50 4.60 7.08
C PHE A 232 8.06 4.41 5.63
N ILE A 233 7.56 5.47 4.97
CA ILE A 233 7.24 5.44 3.53
C ILE A 233 8.49 5.08 2.72
N ARG A 234 9.64 5.65 3.04
CA ARG A 234 10.91 5.35 2.37
C ARG A 234 11.36 3.90 2.59
N LEU A 235 11.11 3.34 3.76
CA LEU A 235 11.41 1.94 4.09
C LEU A 235 10.49 0.99 3.31
N VAL A 236 9.18 1.28 3.29
CA VAL A 236 8.18 0.52 2.54
C VAL A 236 8.45 0.60 1.04
N TYR A 237 8.75 1.80 0.51
CA TYR A 237 9.15 1.99 -0.88
C TYR A 237 10.38 1.15 -1.24
N ARG A 238 11.42 1.16 -0.39
CA ARG A 238 12.62 0.32 -0.59
C ARG A 238 12.31 -1.17 -0.53
N MET A 239 11.42 -1.60 0.35
CA MET A 239 11.02 -2.99 0.49
C MET A 239 10.21 -3.46 -0.72
N VAL A 240 9.23 -2.67 -1.16
CA VAL A 240 8.44 -2.92 -2.37
C VAL A 240 9.34 -2.92 -3.61
N MET A 241 10.25 -1.96 -3.74
CA MET A 241 11.19 -1.89 -4.87
C MET A 241 12.21 -3.04 -4.85
N LYS A 242 12.63 -3.54 -3.68
CA LYS A 242 13.49 -4.74 -3.59
C LYS A 242 12.75 -6.01 -4.01
N VAL A 243 11.50 -6.16 -3.59
CA VAL A 243 10.64 -7.29 -4.00
C VAL A 243 10.34 -7.20 -5.50
N PHE A 244 9.98 -6.01 -5.99
CA PHE A 244 9.75 -5.74 -7.41
C PHE A 244 11.00 -5.98 -8.27
N GLY A 245 12.17 -5.54 -7.82
CA GLY A 245 13.45 -5.74 -8.50
C GLY A 245 13.84 -7.22 -8.59
N LYS A 246 13.48 -8.04 -7.61
CA LYS A 246 13.70 -9.49 -7.61
C LYS A 246 12.73 -10.23 -8.56
N VAL A 247 11.49 -9.75 -8.66
CA VAL A 247 10.44 -10.35 -9.51
C VAL A 247 10.62 -9.97 -10.97
N THR A 248 11.11 -8.75 -11.27
CA THR A 248 11.31 -8.27 -12.64
C THR A 248 12.71 -8.52 -13.21
N GLY A 249 13.61 -9.16 -12.44
CA GLY A 249 14.97 -9.44 -12.90
C GLY A 249 15.86 -8.21 -13.14
N ARG A 250 15.40 -7.01 -12.78
CA ARG A 250 16.13 -5.76 -12.97
C ARG A 250 16.91 -5.37 -11.73
N ARG A 251 18.22 -5.24 -11.86
CA ARG A 251 19.03 -4.50 -10.89
C ARG A 251 18.60 -3.04 -10.93
N PRO A 252 18.37 -2.39 -9.79
CA PRO A 252 18.07 -0.96 -9.76
C PRO A 252 19.26 -0.21 -10.40
N VAL A 253 18.97 0.54 -11.45
CA VAL A 253 19.93 1.53 -11.99
C VAL A 253 20.07 2.60 -10.91
N VAL A 254 21.15 2.54 -10.18
CA VAL A 254 21.58 3.61 -9.27
C VAL A 254 21.92 4.78 -10.16
N ALA A 255 21.11 5.84 -10.12
CA ALA A 255 21.42 7.09 -10.78
C ALA A 255 22.78 7.60 -10.26
N PRO A 256 23.78 7.81 -11.13
CA PRO A 256 25.05 8.42 -10.73
C PRO A 256 24.81 9.94 -10.56
N GLY A 257 24.75 10.41 -9.33
CA GLY A 257 24.69 11.86 -9.13
C GLY A 257 24.18 12.38 -7.80
N LEU A 258 24.46 11.71 -6.68
CA LEU A 258 24.33 12.34 -5.35
C LEU A 258 25.45 11.84 -4.42
N ALA A 259 26.68 12.06 -4.88
CA ALA A 259 27.86 12.05 -4.03
C ALA A 259 28.60 13.37 -4.31
N ARG A 260 28.21 14.43 -3.60
CA ARG A 260 29.02 15.60 -3.20
C ARG A 260 28.35 16.28 -2.04
#